data_8daa3d7af764a612f308085fb124bf8e
#
_entry.id   8daa3d7af764a612f308085fb124bf8e
#
_cell.length_a   1.000
_cell.length_b   1.000
_cell.length_c   1.000
_cell.angle_alpha   90.00
_cell.angle_beta   90.00
_cell.angle_gamma   90.00
#
_symmetry.space_group_name_H-M   'P 1'
#
loop_
_entity.id
_entity.type
_entity.pdbx_description
1 polymer ?
#
loop_
_entity_poly.entity_id
_entity_poly.type
_entity_poly.pdbx_seq_one_letter_code
_entity_poly.pdbx_strand_id
1 'polypeptide(L)'
;MEEKTLGVLGGVGPLATIYFADLVVKMTDAKTDQEHISMVISNHGAIPDRTDYILDHSKPNPLPVMIADAKKLQAAGCDYIVIPCNTAHYFYDEIQKNVDIPIINIIEETVKYAIKTVPGLKTLGVLATEGTIKSGSYERVADRYSIDCKFPDEEDKRSLMNIIYGEVKAGEKVDIFEFMRIIGDMKKKGCDAVILG
;
A
#
# COMPACT_ATOMS: atom_id res chain seq x y z
N MET A 1 0.47 -30.19 -0.07
CA MET A 1 0.39 -28.95 0.77
C MET A 1 -1.08 -28.57 0.77
N GLU A 2 -1.59 -28.13 1.91
CA GLU A 2 -2.95 -27.63 1.99
C GLU A 2 -3.06 -26.35 1.17
N GLU A 3 -4.07 -26.26 0.30
CA GLU A 3 -4.27 -25.10 -0.55
C GLU A 3 -4.62 -23.89 0.31
N LYS A 4 -3.92 -22.77 0.09
CA LYS A 4 -4.11 -21.53 0.86
C LYS A 4 -4.85 -20.48 0.03
N THR A 5 -5.84 -19.84 0.63
CA THR A 5 -6.65 -18.80 0.00
C THR A 5 -6.26 -17.41 0.47
N LEU A 6 -5.93 -16.52 -0.46
CA LEU A 6 -5.61 -15.13 -0.20
C LEU A 6 -6.87 -14.26 -0.19
N GLY A 7 -7.15 -13.59 0.92
CA GLY A 7 -8.15 -12.54 0.99
C GLY A 7 -7.57 -11.18 0.58
N VAL A 8 -8.24 -10.47 -0.31
CA VAL A 8 -7.84 -9.12 -0.72
C VAL A 8 -8.87 -8.13 -0.18
N LEU A 9 -8.48 -7.35 0.86
CA LEU A 9 -9.26 -6.23 1.37
C LEU A 9 -9.00 -5.02 0.48
N GLY A 10 -9.79 -4.90 -0.56
CA GLY A 10 -9.65 -3.91 -1.62
C GLY A 10 -10.69 -2.80 -1.58
N GLY A 11 -10.76 -2.04 -2.67
CA GLY A 11 -11.62 -0.84 -2.77
C GLY A 11 -11.01 0.42 -2.17
N VAL A 12 -9.85 0.29 -1.58
CA VAL A 12 -9.06 1.39 -0.98
C VAL A 12 -7.92 1.93 -1.89
N GLY A 13 -8.09 1.98 -3.05
CA GLY A 13 -8.25 2.26 -4.44
C GLY A 13 -8.72 1.02 -5.25
N PRO A 14 -9.85 1.13 -5.91
CA PRO A 14 -10.39 0.04 -6.71
C PRO A 14 -9.46 -0.41 -7.84
N LEU A 15 -8.83 0.51 -8.56
CA LEU A 15 -7.87 0.19 -9.61
C LEU A 15 -6.63 -0.53 -9.05
N ALA A 16 -6.09 -0.08 -7.90
CA ALA A 16 -4.95 -0.74 -7.26
C ALA A 16 -5.29 -2.17 -6.84
N THR A 17 -6.54 -2.41 -6.42
CA THR A 17 -7.04 -3.75 -6.08
C THR A 17 -7.01 -4.69 -7.28
N ILE A 18 -7.51 -4.24 -8.43
CA ILE A 18 -7.53 -5.04 -9.67
C ILE A 18 -6.12 -5.26 -10.19
N TYR A 19 -5.29 -4.20 -10.17
CA TYR A 19 -3.89 -4.31 -10.58
C TYR A 19 -3.10 -5.29 -9.71
N PHE A 20 -3.32 -5.27 -8.39
CA PHE A 20 -2.72 -6.25 -7.48
C PHE A 20 -3.13 -7.69 -7.84
N ALA A 21 -4.43 -7.92 -8.09
CA ALA A 21 -4.91 -9.26 -8.47
C ALA A 21 -4.32 -9.73 -9.80
N ASP A 22 -4.21 -8.84 -10.79
CA ASP A 22 -3.56 -9.12 -12.08
C ASP A 22 -2.07 -9.49 -11.88
N LEU A 23 -1.36 -8.76 -11.02
CA LEU A 23 0.03 -9.07 -10.68
C LEU A 23 0.17 -10.43 -9.99
N VAL A 24 -0.70 -10.78 -9.04
CA VAL A 24 -0.67 -12.08 -8.37
C VAL A 24 -0.81 -13.20 -9.40
N VAL A 25 -1.74 -13.08 -10.35
CA VAL A 25 -1.90 -14.08 -11.42
C VAL A 25 -0.66 -14.14 -12.31
N LYS A 26 -0.15 -13.00 -12.78
CA LYS A 26 1.00 -12.94 -13.71
C LYS A 26 2.32 -13.39 -13.09
N MET A 27 2.50 -13.20 -11.79
CA MET A 27 3.74 -13.54 -11.08
C MET A 27 3.71 -14.94 -10.46
N THR A 28 2.57 -15.62 -10.44
CA THR A 28 2.49 -17.01 -10.01
C THR A 28 3.13 -17.90 -11.08
N ASP A 29 4.11 -18.71 -10.70
CA ASP A 29 4.73 -19.72 -11.59
C ASP A 29 3.77 -20.92 -11.73
N ALA A 30 2.73 -20.73 -12.53
CA ALA A 30 1.68 -21.72 -12.80
C ALA A 30 1.66 -22.07 -14.29
N LYS A 31 1.44 -23.35 -14.60
CA LYS A 31 1.29 -23.88 -15.97
C LYS A 31 -0.15 -24.22 -16.31
N THR A 32 -1.00 -24.33 -15.29
CA THR A 32 -2.43 -24.62 -15.41
C THR A 32 -3.22 -23.73 -14.47
N ASP A 33 -4.51 -23.56 -14.72
CA ASP A 33 -5.41 -22.74 -13.89
C ASP A 33 -5.41 -23.18 -12.42
N GLN A 34 -5.26 -24.51 -12.18
CA GLN A 34 -5.31 -25.12 -10.87
C GLN A 34 -4.04 -24.87 -10.02
N GLU A 35 -2.97 -24.36 -10.62
CA GLU A 35 -1.73 -24.04 -9.92
C GLU A 35 -1.68 -22.59 -9.45
N HIS A 36 -2.67 -21.77 -9.83
CA HIS A 36 -2.76 -20.37 -9.39
C HIS A 36 -3.21 -20.26 -7.94
N ILE A 37 -2.80 -19.13 -7.31
CA ILE A 37 -3.23 -18.79 -5.95
C ILE A 37 -4.74 -18.53 -5.93
N SER A 38 -5.47 -19.27 -5.09
CA SER A 38 -6.90 -19.01 -4.83
C SER A 38 -7.06 -17.66 -4.14
N MET A 39 -7.98 -16.81 -4.63
CA MET A 39 -8.22 -15.47 -4.08
C MET A 39 -9.71 -15.20 -3.85
N VAL A 40 -10.01 -14.51 -2.73
CA VAL A 40 -11.30 -13.84 -2.50
C VAL A 40 -11.05 -12.34 -2.45
N ILE A 41 -11.68 -11.58 -3.33
CA ILE A 41 -11.44 -10.15 -3.48
C ILE A 41 -12.67 -9.37 -3.04
N SER A 42 -12.55 -8.54 -1.99
CA SER A 42 -13.53 -7.54 -1.59
C SER A 42 -13.13 -6.18 -2.17
N ASN A 43 -13.68 -5.80 -3.32
CA ASN A 43 -13.40 -4.48 -3.92
C ASN A 43 -14.45 -3.45 -3.50
N HIS A 44 -14.42 -3.00 -2.23
CA HIS A 44 -15.42 -2.17 -1.59
C HIS A 44 -15.08 -0.67 -1.74
N GLY A 45 -15.41 -0.08 -2.89
CA GLY A 45 -15.07 1.31 -3.22
C GLY A 45 -15.75 2.39 -2.35
N ALA A 46 -16.77 2.05 -1.55
CA ALA A 46 -17.46 3.00 -0.66
C ALA A 46 -16.76 3.19 0.71
N ILE A 47 -15.62 2.54 0.96
CA ILE A 47 -14.81 2.78 2.16
C ILE A 47 -14.36 4.26 2.19
N PRO A 48 -14.61 5.02 3.28
CA PRO A 48 -14.21 6.42 3.40
C PRO A 48 -12.72 6.66 3.09
N ASP A 49 -12.37 7.84 2.60
CA ASP A 49 -10.97 8.15 2.27
C ASP A 49 -10.09 8.10 3.53
N ARG A 50 -8.97 7.42 3.42
CA ARG A 50 -8.02 7.16 4.51
C ARG A 50 -7.21 8.38 4.83
N THR A 51 -6.76 9.11 3.79
CA THR A 51 -5.98 10.34 3.95
C THR A 51 -6.81 11.42 4.63
N ASP A 52 -8.04 11.65 4.17
CA ASP A 52 -8.94 12.64 4.78
C ASP A 52 -9.11 12.39 6.28
N TYR A 53 -9.39 11.15 6.67
CA TYR A 53 -9.55 10.80 8.08
C TYR A 53 -8.25 10.95 8.88
N ILE A 54 -7.10 10.56 8.35
CA ILE A 54 -5.79 10.68 9.04
C ILE A 54 -5.42 12.15 9.24
N LEU A 55 -5.75 13.01 8.27
CA LEU A 55 -5.48 14.45 8.35
C LEU A 55 -6.47 15.18 9.25
N ASP A 56 -7.74 14.74 9.25
CA ASP A 56 -8.84 15.34 10.02
C ASP A 56 -9.79 14.25 10.54
N HIS A 57 -9.66 13.91 11.83
CA HIS A 57 -10.49 12.90 12.48
C HIS A 57 -12.00 13.26 12.60
N SER A 58 -12.42 14.45 12.19
CA SER A 58 -13.84 14.79 12.03
C SER A 58 -14.46 14.18 10.77
N LYS A 59 -13.64 13.72 9.82
CA LYS A 59 -14.08 13.05 8.59
C LYS A 59 -14.55 11.63 8.87
N PRO A 60 -15.33 11.02 7.95
CA PRO A 60 -15.81 9.64 8.11
C PRO A 60 -14.68 8.65 8.34
N ASN A 61 -14.79 7.86 9.42
CA ASN A 61 -13.79 6.87 9.81
C ASN A 61 -13.88 5.61 8.95
N PRO A 62 -12.82 5.23 8.20
CA PRO A 62 -12.82 4.02 7.37
C PRO A 62 -12.68 2.72 8.18
N LEU A 63 -12.12 2.78 9.40
CA LEU A 63 -11.76 1.61 10.20
C LEU A 63 -12.92 0.62 10.44
N PRO A 64 -14.13 1.03 10.85
CA PRO A 64 -15.23 0.08 11.10
C PRO A 64 -15.60 -0.73 9.86
N VAL A 65 -15.59 -0.09 8.68
CA VAL A 65 -15.91 -0.76 7.41
C VAL A 65 -14.80 -1.74 7.04
N MET A 66 -13.54 -1.34 7.19
CA MET A 66 -12.37 -2.20 6.91
C MET A 66 -12.34 -3.42 7.83
N ILE A 67 -12.65 -3.28 9.12
CA ILE A 67 -12.78 -4.42 10.06
C ILE A 67 -13.90 -5.37 9.60
N ALA A 68 -15.06 -4.83 9.23
CA ALA A 68 -16.17 -5.64 8.76
C ALA A 68 -15.81 -6.44 7.50
N ASP A 69 -15.08 -5.83 6.57
CA ASP A 69 -14.65 -6.50 5.33
C ASP A 69 -13.53 -7.53 5.61
N ALA A 70 -12.60 -7.26 6.53
CA ALA A 70 -11.60 -8.24 6.97
C ALA A 70 -12.27 -9.48 7.60
N LYS A 71 -13.30 -9.30 8.45
CA LYS A 71 -14.08 -10.42 9.02
C LYS A 71 -14.84 -11.21 7.97
N LYS A 72 -15.36 -10.57 6.92
CA LYS A 72 -16.01 -11.27 5.79
C LYS A 72 -15.01 -12.16 5.05
N LEU A 73 -13.79 -11.68 4.80
CA LEU A 73 -12.74 -12.46 4.16
C LEU A 73 -12.34 -13.67 5.02
N GLN A 74 -12.17 -13.49 6.33
CA GLN A 74 -11.93 -14.61 7.24
C GLN A 74 -13.08 -15.62 7.22
N ALA A 75 -14.33 -15.14 7.28
CA ALA A 75 -15.51 -16.00 7.22
C ALA A 75 -15.66 -16.71 5.87
N ALA A 76 -15.13 -16.15 4.78
CA ALA A 76 -15.08 -16.79 3.46
C ALA A 76 -13.99 -17.87 3.35
N GLY A 77 -13.25 -18.15 4.43
CA GLY A 77 -12.23 -19.20 4.47
C GLY A 77 -10.86 -18.77 3.96
N CYS A 78 -10.57 -17.47 3.92
CA CYS A 78 -9.22 -17.00 3.60
C CYS A 78 -8.24 -17.36 4.72
N ASP A 79 -7.01 -17.72 4.35
CA ASP A 79 -5.91 -18.02 5.29
C ASP A 79 -5.06 -16.79 5.62
N TYR A 80 -5.03 -15.82 4.71
CA TYR A 80 -4.27 -14.56 4.80
C TYR A 80 -5.09 -13.41 4.26
N ILE A 81 -4.82 -12.20 4.72
CA ILE A 81 -5.37 -10.98 4.14
C ILE A 81 -4.22 -10.10 3.64
N VAL A 82 -4.42 -9.45 2.50
CA VAL A 82 -3.60 -8.34 2.02
C VAL A 82 -4.46 -7.12 1.79
N ILE A 83 -3.90 -5.93 2.05
CA ILE A 83 -4.56 -4.65 1.82
C ILE A 83 -3.71 -3.87 0.80
N PRO A 84 -4.07 -3.82 -0.49
CA PRO A 84 -3.27 -3.16 -1.53
C PRO A 84 -3.43 -1.63 -1.47
N CYS A 85 -3.11 -1.05 -0.30
CA CYS A 85 -3.18 0.37 -0.03
C CYS A 85 -2.22 0.75 1.11
N ASN A 86 -1.20 1.57 0.80
CA ASN A 86 -0.23 1.99 1.82
C ASN A 86 -0.88 2.81 2.93
N THR A 87 -1.71 3.81 2.58
CA THR A 87 -2.40 4.66 3.56
C THR A 87 -3.28 3.86 4.53
N ALA A 88 -3.88 2.76 4.06
CA ALA A 88 -4.73 1.89 4.88
C ALA A 88 -3.95 1.18 6.01
N HIS A 89 -2.62 1.06 5.89
CA HIS A 89 -1.77 0.47 6.92
C HIS A 89 -1.62 1.34 8.18
N TYR A 90 -2.12 2.58 8.17
CA TYR A 90 -2.38 3.33 9.40
C TYR A 90 -3.28 2.56 10.36
N PHE A 91 -4.22 1.78 9.84
CA PHE A 91 -5.20 0.99 10.61
C PHE A 91 -4.79 -0.47 10.81
N TYR A 92 -3.59 -0.86 10.37
CA TYR A 92 -3.14 -2.25 10.34
C TYR A 92 -3.32 -2.98 11.68
N ASP A 93 -2.80 -2.41 12.77
CA ASP A 93 -2.84 -3.04 14.09
C ASP A 93 -4.28 -3.24 14.59
N GLU A 94 -5.14 -2.24 14.34
CA GLU A 94 -6.55 -2.32 14.77
C GLU A 94 -7.35 -3.33 13.93
N ILE A 95 -7.07 -3.45 12.65
CA ILE A 95 -7.71 -4.47 11.80
C ILE A 95 -7.22 -5.86 12.23
N GLN A 96 -5.91 -6.04 12.40
CA GLN A 96 -5.32 -7.33 12.80
C GLN A 96 -5.86 -7.84 14.13
N LYS A 97 -6.12 -6.98 15.12
CA LYS A 97 -6.73 -7.36 16.39
C LYS A 97 -8.15 -7.92 16.26
N ASN A 98 -8.81 -7.70 15.13
CA ASN A 98 -10.20 -8.07 14.90
C ASN A 98 -10.37 -9.32 14.02
N VAL A 99 -9.28 -9.94 13.55
CA VAL A 99 -9.25 -11.18 12.79
C VAL A 99 -8.15 -12.10 13.29
N ASP A 100 -8.37 -13.41 13.19
CA ASP A 100 -7.42 -14.44 13.67
C ASP A 100 -6.39 -14.80 12.61
N ILE A 101 -6.71 -14.58 11.33
CA ILE A 101 -5.80 -14.84 10.20
C ILE A 101 -4.82 -13.68 10.02
N PRO A 102 -3.56 -13.95 9.62
CA PRO A 102 -2.56 -12.91 9.48
C PRO A 102 -2.84 -11.97 8.31
N ILE A 103 -2.64 -10.67 8.55
CA ILE A 103 -2.63 -9.65 7.51
C ILE A 103 -1.18 -9.42 7.07
N ILE A 104 -0.91 -9.56 5.78
CA ILE A 104 0.42 -9.29 5.20
C ILE A 104 0.63 -7.77 5.20
N ASN A 105 1.64 -7.30 5.93
CA ASN A 105 1.97 -5.89 6.00
C ASN A 105 2.81 -5.47 4.79
N ILE A 106 2.18 -4.82 3.79
CA ILE A 106 2.87 -4.45 2.55
C ILE A 106 4.00 -3.45 2.75
N ILE A 107 3.93 -2.58 3.78
CA ILE A 107 5.00 -1.62 4.10
C ILE A 107 6.24 -2.39 4.55
N GLU A 108 6.06 -3.36 5.46
CA GLU A 108 7.16 -4.19 5.93
C GLU A 108 7.78 -5.02 4.80
N GLU A 109 6.94 -5.65 3.97
CA GLU A 109 7.42 -6.44 2.84
C GLU A 109 8.12 -5.58 1.78
N THR A 110 7.64 -4.35 1.55
CA THR A 110 8.30 -3.39 0.64
C THR A 110 9.68 -2.98 1.16
N VAL A 111 9.83 -2.68 2.45
CA VAL A 111 11.13 -2.32 3.04
C VAL A 111 12.09 -3.51 3.00
N LYS A 112 11.63 -4.72 3.35
CA LYS A 112 12.43 -5.95 3.24
C LYS A 112 12.90 -6.20 1.80
N TYR A 113 12.00 -5.99 0.83
CA TYR A 113 12.35 -6.13 -0.58
C TYR A 113 13.39 -5.11 -1.03
N ALA A 114 13.27 -3.85 -0.62
CA ALA A 114 14.25 -2.81 -0.90
C ALA A 114 15.64 -3.18 -0.34
N ILE A 115 15.71 -3.66 0.91
CA ILE A 115 16.96 -4.14 1.53
C ILE A 115 17.59 -5.27 0.71
N LYS A 116 16.78 -6.21 0.24
CA LYS A 116 17.24 -7.36 -0.53
C LYS A 116 17.77 -6.98 -1.91
N THR A 117 17.17 -5.96 -2.53
CA THR A 117 17.43 -5.59 -3.94
C THR A 117 18.45 -4.46 -4.10
N VAL A 118 18.65 -3.63 -3.07
CA VAL A 118 19.58 -2.49 -3.09
C VAL A 118 20.73 -2.74 -2.11
N PRO A 119 21.88 -3.24 -2.58
CA PRO A 119 23.01 -3.50 -1.70
C PRO A 119 23.50 -2.22 -0.99
N GLY A 120 23.62 -2.29 0.34
CA GLY A 120 24.10 -1.16 1.14
C GLY A 120 23.08 -0.03 1.31
N LEU A 121 21.79 -0.31 1.11
CA LEU A 121 20.69 0.64 1.32
C LEU A 121 20.78 1.32 2.70
N LYS A 122 20.77 2.64 2.71
CA LYS A 122 20.79 3.47 3.92
C LYS A 122 19.63 4.46 3.96
N THR A 123 19.21 4.95 2.81
CA THR A 123 18.21 6.00 2.72
C THR A 123 17.15 5.66 1.69
N LEU A 124 15.89 5.56 2.14
CA LEU A 124 14.71 5.37 1.30
C LEU A 124 13.98 6.70 1.08
N GLY A 125 13.74 7.05 -0.17
CA GLY A 125 12.76 8.06 -0.54
C GLY A 125 11.36 7.46 -0.53
N VAL A 126 10.39 8.12 0.08
CA VAL A 126 9.01 7.65 0.10
C VAL A 126 8.11 8.67 -0.59
N LEU A 127 7.61 8.32 -1.78
CA LEU A 127 6.62 9.08 -2.55
C LEU A 127 5.23 8.48 -2.26
N ALA A 128 4.46 9.15 -1.40
CA ALA A 128 3.18 8.63 -0.91
C ALA A 128 2.19 9.76 -0.66
N THR A 129 0.93 9.39 -0.36
CA THR A 129 -0.06 10.37 0.08
C THR A 129 0.36 11.04 1.39
N GLU A 130 -0.13 12.26 1.62
CA GLU A 130 0.10 12.96 2.91
C GLU A 130 -0.36 12.13 4.11
N GLY A 131 -1.45 11.36 3.96
CA GLY A 131 -1.92 10.44 5.00
C GLY A 131 -0.89 9.35 5.31
N THR A 132 -0.26 8.75 4.30
CA THR A 132 0.81 7.76 4.49
C THR A 132 2.02 8.39 5.19
N ILE A 133 2.45 9.56 4.74
CA ILE A 133 3.59 10.30 5.33
C ILE A 133 3.28 10.64 6.79
N LYS A 134 2.13 11.27 7.07
CA LYS A 134 1.72 11.65 8.43
C LYS A 134 1.56 10.46 9.37
N SER A 135 1.23 9.28 8.83
CA SER A 135 1.11 8.06 9.64
C SER A 135 2.44 7.59 10.24
N GLY A 136 3.59 7.96 9.67
CA GLY A 136 4.92 7.49 10.07
C GLY A 136 5.12 5.98 9.86
N SER A 137 4.31 5.35 9.02
CA SER A 137 4.33 3.89 8.90
C SER A 137 5.62 3.36 8.27
N TYR A 138 6.14 4.06 7.25
CA TYR A 138 7.43 3.69 6.64
C TYR A 138 8.62 3.94 7.56
N GLU A 139 8.62 5.06 8.27
CA GLU A 139 9.69 5.39 9.24
C GLU A 139 9.77 4.33 10.34
N ARG A 140 8.63 3.98 10.96
CA ARG A 140 8.60 2.95 12.01
C ARG A 140 9.13 1.58 11.55
N VAL A 141 8.91 1.23 10.29
CA VAL A 141 9.44 -0.03 9.73
C VAL A 141 10.92 0.11 9.38
N ALA A 142 11.30 1.17 8.69
CA ALA A 142 12.68 1.42 8.25
C ALA A 142 13.66 1.56 9.43
N ASP A 143 13.23 2.21 10.52
CA ASP A 143 14.01 2.35 11.76
C ASP A 143 14.45 1.01 12.35
N ARG A 144 13.60 -0.03 12.26
CA ARG A 144 13.95 -1.39 12.70
C ARG A 144 15.15 -1.99 11.96
N TYR A 145 15.43 -1.47 10.77
CA TYR A 145 16.53 -1.90 9.90
C TYR A 145 17.65 -0.87 9.81
N SER A 146 17.60 0.20 10.63
CA SER A 146 18.55 1.32 10.59
C SER A 146 18.64 1.99 9.22
N ILE A 147 17.50 2.19 8.58
CA ILE A 147 17.32 2.86 7.30
C ILE A 147 16.61 4.18 7.51
N ASP A 148 17.17 5.27 6.99
CA ASP A 148 16.54 6.59 7.02
C ASP A 148 15.45 6.71 5.96
N CYS A 149 14.33 7.32 6.30
CA CYS A 149 13.29 7.71 5.35
C CYS A 149 13.39 9.20 5.02
N LYS A 150 13.31 9.53 3.73
CA LYS A 150 13.19 10.91 3.25
C LYS A 150 11.91 11.09 2.45
N PHE A 151 11.34 12.28 2.55
CA PHE A 151 10.10 12.63 1.90
C PHE A 151 10.31 13.82 0.95
N PRO A 152 9.41 14.01 -0.04
CA PRO A 152 9.35 15.21 -0.86
C PRO A 152 9.23 16.47 0.00
N ASP A 153 9.68 17.61 -0.50
CA ASP A 153 9.36 18.89 0.12
C ASP A 153 7.90 19.29 -0.11
N GLU A 154 7.47 20.42 0.45
CA GLU A 154 6.06 20.82 0.43
C GLU A 154 5.53 21.11 -0.98
N GLU A 155 6.37 21.54 -1.91
CA GLU A 155 5.99 21.75 -3.31
C GLU A 155 5.79 20.42 -4.02
N ASP A 156 6.76 19.53 -3.90
CA ASP A 156 6.71 18.19 -4.47
C ASP A 156 5.59 17.34 -3.88
N LYS A 157 5.28 17.47 -2.59
CA LYS A 157 4.11 16.82 -1.96
C LYS A 157 2.81 17.24 -2.63
N ARG A 158 2.63 18.55 -2.89
CA ARG A 158 1.42 19.05 -3.58
C ARG A 158 1.31 18.49 -5.00
N SER A 159 2.41 18.52 -5.76
CA SER A 159 2.47 17.92 -7.10
C SER A 159 2.15 16.43 -7.06
N LEU A 160 2.74 15.69 -6.12
CA LEU A 160 2.50 14.27 -5.93
C LEU A 160 1.05 13.96 -5.57
N MET A 161 0.42 14.74 -4.68
CA MET A 161 -0.99 14.60 -4.35
C MET A 161 -1.89 14.83 -5.56
N ASN A 162 -1.57 15.80 -6.44
CA ASN A 162 -2.27 15.98 -7.71
C ASN A 162 -2.12 14.76 -8.62
N ILE A 163 -0.92 14.23 -8.77
CA ILE A 163 -0.67 13.01 -9.55
C ILE A 163 -1.49 11.83 -9.01
N ILE A 164 -1.50 11.63 -7.68
CA ILE A 164 -2.22 10.51 -7.05
C ILE A 164 -3.74 10.66 -7.19
N TYR A 165 -4.32 11.81 -6.84
CA TYR A 165 -5.76 11.99 -6.78
C TYR A 165 -6.36 12.54 -8.08
N GLY A 166 -5.70 13.52 -8.70
CA GLY A 166 -6.18 14.18 -9.91
C GLY A 166 -5.94 13.38 -11.20
N GLU A 167 -4.95 12.50 -11.18
CA GLU A 167 -4.56 11.75 -12.36
C GLU A 167 -4.78 10.24 -12.18
N VAL A 168 -3.97 9.55 -11.36
CA VAL A 168 -4.02 8.08 -11.20
C VAL A 168 -5.38 7.60 -10.72
N LYS A 169 -5.89 8.13 -9.60
CA LYS A 169 -7.19 7.72 -9.05
C LYS A 169 -8.37 8.18 -9.90
N ALA A 170 -8.23 9.28 -10.61
CA ALA A 170 -9.24 9.79 -11.53
C ALA A 170 -9.27 9.02 -12.87
N GLY A 171 -8.25 8.19 -13.15
CA GLY A 171 -8.12 7.48 -14.42
C GLY A 171 -7.66 8.39 -15.57
N GLU A 172 -7.06 9.52 -15.23
CA GLU A 172 -6.53 10.48 -16.18
C GLU A 172 -5.08 10.15 -16.57
N LYS A 173 -4.58 10.82 -17.62
CA LYS A 173 -3.20 10.63 -18.06
C LYS A 173 -2.23 11.24 -17.06
N VAL A 174 -1.28 10.41 -16.60
CA VAL A 174 -0.25 10.84 -15.63
C VAL A 174 0.77 11.76 -16.29
N ASP A 175 1.11 12.88 -15.64
CA ASP A 175 2.26 13.71 -16.00
C ASP A 175 3.57 13.03 -15.58
N ILE A 176 4.08 12.21 -16.49
CA ILE A 176 5.34 11.47 -16.30
C ILE A 176 6.54 12.41 -16.12
N PHE A 177 6.55 13.58 -16.76
CA PHE A 177 7.68 14.51 -16.64
C PHE A 177 7.76 15.09 -15.23
N GLU A 178 6.63 15.54 -14.68
CA GLU A 178 6.56 16.03 -13.30
C GLU A 178 6.90 14.92 -12.31
N PHE A 179 6.38 13.73 -12.51
CA PHE A 179 6.70 12.57 -11.67
C PHE A 179 8.21 12.25 -11.67
N MET A 180 8.85 12.23 -12.85
CA MET A 180 10.29 11.97 -12.97
C MET A 180 11.14 13.10 -12.39
N ARG A 181 10.66 14.36 -12.42
CA ARG A 181 11.29 15.48 -11.75
C ARG A 181 11.35 15.24 -10.24
N ILE A 182 10.23 14.86 -9.63
CA ILE A 182 10.14 14.56 -8.18
C ILE A 182 11.11 13.42 -7.81
N ILE A 183 11.16 12.34 -8.60
CA ILE A 183 12.13 11.25 -8.39
C ILE A 183 13.58 11.79 -8.45
N GLY A 184 13.86 12.66 -9.42
CA GLY A 184 15.17 13.31 -9.56
C GLY A 184 15.57 14.12 -8.33
N ASP A 185 14.62 14.81 -7.70
CA ASP A 185 14.85 15.59 -6.50
C ASP A 185 15.05 14.70 -5.26
N MET A 186 14.39 13.55 -5.16
CA MET A 186 14.69 12.55 -4.14
C MET A 186 16.12 11.99 -4.29
N LYS A 187 16.58 11.77 -5.53
CA LYS A 187 17.97 11.37 -5.79
C LYS A 187 18.96 12.45 -5.33
N LYS A 188 18.71 13.74 -5.61
CA LYS A 188 19.54 14.86 -5.13
C LYS A 188 19.56 14.95 -3.60
N LYS A 189 18.48 14.55 -2.92
CA LYS A 189 18.40 14.43 -1.46
C LYS A 189 19.21 13.24 -0.92
N GLY A 190 19.84 12.43 -1.78
CA GLY A 190 20.71 11.31 -1.40
C GLY A 190 19.92 10.04 -1.04
N CYS A 191 18.75 9.83 -1.64
CA CYS A 191 18.05 8.56 -1.53
C CYS A 191 18.71 7.49 -2.40
N ASP A 192 18.96 6.32 -1.84
CA ASP A 192 19.50 5.14 -2.56
C ASP A 192 18.44 4.46 -3.42
N ALA A 193 17.21 4.51 -2.97
CA ALA A 193 16.03 4.01 -3.66
C ALA A 193 14.80 4.86 -3.34
N VAL A 194 13.76 4.72 -4.17
CA VAL A 194 12.47 5.40 -3.97
C VAL A 194 11.35 4.37 -3.94
N ILE A 195 10.50 4.46 -2.94
CA ILE A 195 9.27 3.68 -2.80
C ILE A 195 8.10 4.53 -3.33
N LEU A 196 7.23 3.88 -4.11
CA LEU A 196 5.94 4.42 -4.52
C LEU A 196 4.88 3.86 -3.57
N GLY A 197 4.39 4.72 -2.64
CA GLY A 197 3.57 4.34 -1.51
C GLY A 197 2.10 4.78 -1.57
#